data_aca462413cb834ccd36f35848aba14e1
#
_entry.id   aca462413cb834ccd36f35848aba14e1
#
_cell.length_a   1.000
_cell.length_b   1.000
_cell.length_c   1.000
_cell.angle_alpha   90.00
_cell.angle_beta   90.00
_cell.angle_gamma   90.00
#
_symmetry.space_group_name_H-M   'P 1'
#
loop_
_entity.id
_entity.type
_entity.pdbx_description
1 polymer ?
#
loop_
_entity_poly.entity_id
_entity_poly.type
_entity_poly.pdbx_seq_one_letter_code
_entity_poly.pdbx_strand_id
1 'polypeptide(L)'
;MNSGKRFNSRRRSKTLRQIYRWVQRVNMETKKTSLYQLHQDCNAKFVEFAGYHMPIQYSEGIVEEHKFTRNHSGIFDVSHMGQLFIYGDSELIEDLEKIFPLDLKNLKLNHSKYSFLMDQDAGIQDDLIITKINEGFLIILNAACKDNDFKILKELLNDKYKMVLDENRSLIAIQGPKSSQILNEVINGVKDL
;
A
#
# COMPACT_ATOMS: atom_id res chain seq x y z
N MET A 1 -55.43 8.51 27.75
CA MET A 1 -54.68 8.67 26.47
C MET A 1 -53.21 8.86 26.82
N ASN A 2 -52.42 7.80 26.67
CA ASN A 2 -51.02 7.80 27.07
C ASN A 2 -50.16 7.56 25.80
N SER A 3 -49.64 8.63 25.21
CA SER A 3 -48.82 8.56 24.01
C SER A 3 -47.36 8.30 24.38
N GLY A 4 -47.00 7.01 24.45
CA GLY A 4 -45.62 6.57 24.66
C GLY A 4 -44.73 6.93 23.43
N LYS A 5 -43.87 7.92 23.56
CA LYS A 5 -42.81 8.21 22.59
C LYS A 5 -41.83 7.04 22.58
N ARG A 6 -41.87 6.19 21.55
CA ARG A 6 -40.81 5.19 21.27
C ARG A 6 -39.51 5.92 20.94
N PHE A 7 -38.60 5.96 21.89
CA PHE A 7 -37.25 6.50 21.72
C PHE A 7 -36.47 5.58 20.76
N ASN A 8 -35.98 6.16 19.65
CA ASN A 8 -35.39 5.48 18.53
C ASN A 8 -33.98 4.90 18.90
N SER A 9 -33.92 3.65 19.31
CA SER A 9 -32.70 2.95 19.74
C SER A 9 -31.63 2.81 18.65
N ARG A 10 -32.03 2.88 17.36
CA ARG A 10 -31.12 2.78 16.22
C ARG A 10 -30.17 3.99 16.04
N ARG A 11 -30.56 5.19 16.46
CA ARG A 11 -29.69 6.38 16.41
C ARG A 11 -28.57 6.31 17.46
N ARG A 12 -28.86 5.83 18.68
CA ARG A 12 -27.86 5.68 19.75
C ARG A 12 -26.75 4.68 19.39
N SER A 13 -27.07 3.58 18.68
CA SER A 13 -26.09 2.58 18.30
C SER A 13 -25.08 3.08 17.27
N LYS A 14 -25.50 3.95 16.30
CA LYS A 14 -24.61 4.56 15.32
C LYS A 14 -23.63 5.54 15.96
N THR A 15 -24.11 6.39 16.87
CA THR A 15 -23.26 7.38 17.57
C THR A 15 -22.24 6.70 18.49
N LEU A 16 -22.64 5.67 19.24
CA LEU A 16 -21.72 4.89 20.08
C LEU A 16 -20.65 4.15 19.26
N ARG A 17 -21.02 3.58 18.11
CA ARG A 17 -20.04 2.97 17.19
C ARG A 17 -19.07 3.99 16.60
N GLN A 18 -19.52 5.21 16.28
CA GLN A 18 -18.67 6.28 15.82
C GLN A 18 -17.72 6.77 16.91
N ILE A 19 -18.21 6.95 18.14
CA ILE A 19 -17.40 7.33 19.30
C ILE A 19 -16.38 6.21 19.60
N TYR A 20 -16.79 4.95 19.60
CA TYR A 20 -15.90 3.82 19.83
C TYR A 20 -14.79 3.73 18.75
N ARG A 21 -15.13 3.92 17.47
CA ARG A 21 -14.16 4.00 16.38
C ARG A 21 -13.22 5.20 16.54
N TRP A 22 -13.73 6.34 17.00
CA TRP A 22 -12.92 7.53 17.25
C TRP A 22 -11.97 7.32 18.43
N VAL A 23 -12.44 6.77 19.55
CA VAL A 23 -11.61 6.43 20.72
C VAL A 23 -10.56 5.38 20.39
N GLN A 24 -10.88 4.39 19.55
CA GLN A 24 -9.89 3.43 19.07
C GLN A 24 -8.83 4.09 18.18
N ARG A 25 -9.20 5.05 17.32
CA ARG A 25 -8.25 5.83 16.51
C ARG A 25 -7.32 6.69 17.37
N VAL A 26 -7.84 7.30 18.43
CA VAL A 26 -7.05 8.17 19.33
C VAL A 26 -6.04 7.36 20.17
N ASN A 27 -6.27 6.07 20.39
CA ASN A 27 -5.40 5.19 21.17
C ASN A 27 -4.45 4.31 20.32
N MET A 28 -4.49 4.39 19.00
CA MET A 28 -3.53 3.69 18.17
C MET A 28 -2.28 4.57 18.00
N GLU A 29 -1.17 4.09 18.52
CA GLU A 29 0.13 4.70 18.26
C GLU A 29 0.39 4.69 16.75
N THR A 30 0.62 5.88 16.16
CA THR A 30 0.85 6.03 14.73
C THR A 30 2.16 5.34 14.38
N LYS A 31 2.12 4.40 13.42
CA LYS A 31 3.31 3.71 12.94
C LYS A 31 4.30 4.71 12.31
N LYS A 32 5.57 4.35 12.29
CA LYS A 32 6.64 5.10 11.63
C LYS A 32 7.28 4.24 10.56
N THR A 33 7.67 4.84 9.44
CA THR A 33 8.47 4.14 8.44
C THR A 33 9.91 3.97 8.91
N SER A 34 10.66 3.08 8.27
CA SER A 34 12.10 2.90 8.52
C SER A 34 12.92 4.17 8.24
N LEU A 35 12.41 5.07 7.39
CA LEU A 35 13.07 6.34 7.03
C LEU A 35 12.63 7.53 7.89
N TYR A 36 11.81 7.30 8.93
CA TYR A 36 11.23 8.36 9.75
C TYR A 36 12.28 9.34 10.32
N GLN A 37 13.41 8.82 10.83
CA GLN A 37 14.48 9.66 11.36
C GLN A 37 15.09 10.55 10.29
N LEU A 38 15.34 10.02 9.10
CA LEU A 38 15.85 10.79 7.95
C LEU A 38 14.92 11.96 7.61
N HIS A 39 13.60 11.75 7.62
CA HIS A 39 12.63 12.82 7.40
C HIS A 39 12.70 13.90 8.48
N GLN A 40 12.89 13.51 9.75
CA GLN A 40 13.09 14.48 10.84
C GLN A 40 14.36 15.31 10.64
N ASP A 41 15.46 14.66 10.29
CA ASP A 41 16.75 15.32 10.03
C ASP A 41 16.66 16.30 8.84
N CYS A 42 15.77 16.02 7.88
CA CYS A 42 15.44 16.90 6.76
C CYS A 42 14.38 17.96 7.09
N ASN A 43 14.00 18.14 8.37
CA ASN A 43 12.98 19.08 8.82
C ASN A 43 11.61 18.92 8.17
N ALA A 44 11.19 17.67 7.89
CA ALA A 44 9.87 17.38 7.35
C ALA A 44 8.76 17.82 8.31
N LYS A 45 7.64 18.27 7.75
CA LYS A 45 6.38 18.39 8.47
C LYS A 45 5.60 17.10 8.29
N PHE A 46 5.05 16.58 9.40
CA PHE A 46 4.39 15.28 9.42
C PHE A 46 2.88 15.42 9.58
N VAL A 47 2.17 14.45 9.02
CA VAL A 47 0.73 14.24 9.20
C VAL A 47 0.44 12.75 9.39
N GLU A 48 -0.69 12.44 9.98
CA GLU A 48 -1.21 11.07 10.00
C GLU A 48 -1.78 10.71 8.62
N PHE A 49 -1.27 9.63 8.04
CA PHE A 49 -1.75 9.08 6.77
C PHE A 49 -1.73 7.56 6.82
N ALA A 50 -2.88 6.92 6.58
CA ALA A 50 -3.05 5.46 6.59
C ALA A 50 -2.48 4.76 7.84
N GLY A 51 -2.60 5.38 9.02
CA GLY A 51 -2.09 4.87 10.29
C GLY A 51 -0.59 5.09 10.52
N TYR A 52 0.07 5.83 9.63
CA TYR A 52 1.49 6.19 9.72
C TYR A 52 1.67 7.70 9.93
N HIS A 53 2.76 8.07 10.62
CA HIS A 53 3.21 9.45 10.73
C HIS A 53 4.13 9.76 9.55
N MET A 54 3.53 10.32 8.47
CA MET A 54 4.18 10.50 7.17
C MET A 54 4.61 11.95 6.93
N PRO A 55 5.76 12.17 6.23
CA PRO A 55 6.17 13.50 5.83
C PRO A 55 5.22 14.02 4.72
N ILE A 56 4.69 15.23 4.89
CA ILE A 56 3.83 15.87 3.89
C ILE A 56 4.55 16.93 3.08
N GLN A 57 5.56 17.58 3.66
CA GLN A 57 6.39 18.59 3.01
C GLN A 57 7.69 18.82 3.78
N TYR A 58 8.63 19.44 3.10
CA TYR A 58 9.90 19.93 3.66
C TYR A 58 9.94 21.48 3.64
N SER A 59 11.15 22.07 3.65
CA SER A 59 11.34 23.53 3.76
C SER A 59 10.71 24.32 2.63
N GLU A 60 10.75 23.79 1.40
CA GLU A 60 10.24 24.46 0.21
C GLU A 60 8.71 24.51 0.14
N GLY A 61 8.06 23.56 0.82
CA GLY A 61 6.61 23.43 0.89
C GLY A 61 6.01 22.68 -0.31
N ILE A 62 4.79 22.15 -0.11
CA ILE A 62 4.10 21.24 -1.03
C ILE A 62 4.07 21.73 -2.48
N VAL A 63 3.79 23.02 -2.70
CA VAL A 63 3.59 23.56 -4.05
C VAL A 63 4.89 23.56 -4.84
N GLU A 64 5.99 24.01 -4.23
CA GLU A 64 7.29 24.08 -4.91
C GLU A 64 7.89 22.68 -5.08
N GLU A 65 7.77 21.80 -4.09
CA GLU A 65 8.18 20.40 -4.18
C GLU A 65 7.41 19.66 -5.29
N HIS A 66 6.10 19.92 -5.43
CA HIS A 66 5.30 19.38 -6.54
C HIS A 66 5.80 19.90 -7.90
N LYS A 67 6.01 21.21 -8.05
CA LYS A 67 6.53 21.79 -9.30
C LYS A 67 7.93 21.26 -9.64
N PHE A 68 8.78 21.11 -8.62
CA PHE A 68 10.10 20.54 -8.80
C PHE A 68 10.02 19.11 -9.34
N THR A 69 9.20 18.27 -8.74
CA THR A 69 8.99 16.88 -9.19
C THR A 69 8.45 16.84 -10.63
N ARG A 70 7.53 17.74 -11.00
CA ARG A 70 6.98 17.81 -12.38
C ARG A 70 8.02 18.20 -13.43
N ASN A 71 9.02 18.99 -13.07
CA ASN A 71 10.04 19.51 -13.99
C ASN A 71 11.40 18.80 -13.89
N HIS A 72 11.64 18.09 -12.77
CA HIS A 72 12.91 17.42 -12.46
C HIS A 72 12.68 15.99 -11.98
N SER A 73 12.96 15.72 -10.73
CA SER A 73 12.72 14.42 -10.07
C SER A 73 12.53 14.62 -8.58
N GLY A 74 11.62 13.85 -7.98
CA GLY A 74 11.39 13.77 -6.53
C GLY A 74 11.56 12.35 -6.03
N ILE A 75 11.98 12.23 -4.77
CA ILE A 75 12.07 10.97 -4.02
C ILE A 75 10.96 10.96 -2.99
N PHE A 76 10.20 9.85 -2.93
CA PHE A 76 9.08 9.68 -2.03
C PHE A 76 9.27 8.41 -1.20
N ASP A 77 9.15 8.53 0.11
CA ASP A 77 9.02 7.39 1.01
C ASP A 77 7.60 6.81 0.88
N VAL A 78 7.51 5.61 0.36
CA VAL A 78 6.27 4.85 0.25
C VAL A 78 6.35 3.55 1.06
N SER A 79 7.22 3.51 2.07
CA SER A 79 7.44 2.32 2.92
C SER A 79 6.24 1.94 3.78
N HIS A 80 5.23 2.80 3.88
CA HIS A 80 3.95 2.49 4.52
C HIS A 80 3.11 1.49 3.70
N MET A 81 3.37 1.33 2.42
CA MET A 81 2.71 0.32 1.58
C MET A 81 3.13 -1.10 1.98
N GLY A 82 2.22 -2.05 1.79
CA GLY A 82 2.50 -3.46 2.06
C GLY A 82 3.40 -4.07 0.99
N GLN A 83 4.46 -4.76 1.39
CA GLN A 83 5.34 -5.53 0.52
C GLN A 83 5.11 -7.01 0.81
N LEU A 84 4.18 -7.63 0.07
CA LEU A 84 3.79 -9.01 0.25
C LEU A 84 4.57 -9.92 -0.72
N PHE A 85 5.35 -10.84 -0.17
CA PHE A 85 6.01 -11.91 -0.92
C PHE A 85 5.17 -13.18 -0.82
N ILE A 86 4.87 -13.80 -1.97
CA ILE A 86 4.22 -15.10 -2.06
C ILE A 86 5.16 -16.01 -2.84
N TYR A 87 5.58 -17.11 -2.19
CA TYR A 87 6.55 -18.05 -2.75
C TYR A 87 5.84 -19.29 -3.27
N GLY A 88 6.20 -19.70 -4.47
CA GLY A 88 5.65 -20.89 -5.14
C GLY A 88 6.07 -20.99 -6.60
N ASP A 89 5.66 -22.07 -7.23
CA ASP A 89 5.99 -22.43 -8.61
C ASP A 89 4.81 -22.20 -9.60
N SER A 90 4.70 -23.04 -10.61
CA SER A 90 3.64 -22.97 -11.63
C SER A 90 2.23 -23.10 -11.06
N GLU A 91 2.03 -23.85 -9.97
CA GLU A 91 0.73 -24.01 -9.34
C GLU A 91 0.28 -22.69 -8.68
N LEU A 92 1.21 -21.92 -8.08
CA LEU A 92 0.92 -20.59 -7.58
C LEU A 92 0.43 -19.66 -8.69
N ILE A 93 1.01 -19.72 -9.89
CA ILE A 93 0.56 -18.93 -11.04
C ILE A 93 -0.92 -19.20 -11.35
N GLU A 94 -1.29 -20.47 -11.46
CA GLU A 94 -2.67 -20.87 -11.75
C GLU A 94 -3.66 -20.43 -10.67
N ASP A 95 -3.26 -20.49 -9.39
CA ASP A 95 -4.10 -20.06 -8.29
C ASP A 95 -4.24 -18.53 -8.23
N LEU A 96 -3.16 -17.78 -8.50
CA LEU A 96 -3.21 -16.32 -8.56
C LEU A 96 -4.01 -15.78 -9.75
N GLU A 97 -3.99 -16.46 -10.91
CA GLU A 97 -4.80 -16.08 -12.09
C GLU A 97 -6.31 -16.26 -11.87
N LYS A 98 -6.72 -17.04 -10.87
CA LYS A 98 -8.13 -17.12 -10.42
C LYS A 98 -8.54 -15.92 -9.56
N ILE A 99 -7.57 -15.26 -8.94
CA ILE A 99 -7.79 -14.15 -8.00
C ILE A 99 -7.62 -12.79 -8.70
N PHE A 100 -6.59 -12.69 -9.56
CA PHE A 100 -6.23 -11.47 -10.26
C PHE A 100 -6.55 -11.56 -11.75
N PRO A 101 -7.16 -10.51 -12.34
CA PRO A 101 -7.47 -10.47 -13.77
C PRO A 101 -6.22 -10.18 -14.60
N LEU A 102 -5.21 -11.05 -14.51
CA LEU A 102 -3.92 -10.93 -15.18
C LEU A 102 -3.46 -12.26 -15.77
N ASP A 103 -2.77 -12.19 -16.91
CA ASP A 103 -1.97 -13.27 -17.46
C ASP A 103 -0.57 -13.28 -16.80
N LEU A 104 -0.47 -13.97 -15.67
CA LEU A 104 0.77 -14.09 -14.89
C LEU A 104 1.73 -15.12 -15.46
N LYS A 105 1.20 -16.10 -16.20
CA LYS A 105 1.99 -17.12 -16.89
C LYS A 105 2.99 -16.46 -17.86
N ASN A 106 2.51 -15.49 -18.64
CA ASN A 106 3.30 -14.77 -19.63
C ASN A 106 3.99 -13.51 -19.05
N LEU A 107 3.80 -13.19 -17.78
CA LEU A 107 4.54 -12.11 -17.13
C LEU A 107 6.02 -12.49 -17.06
N LYS A 108 6.89 -11.64 -17.62
CA LYS A 108 8.33 -11.86 -17.62
C LYS A 108 8.89 -11.67 -16.20
N LEU A 109 9.99 -12.38 -15.91
CA LEU A 109 10.73 -12.20 -14.68
C LEU A 109 11.15 -10.74 -14.49
N ASN A 110 11.06 -10.24 -13.26
CA ASN A 110 11.34 -8.85 -12.87
C ASN A 110 10.46 -7.80 -13.56
N HIS A 111 9.33 -8.20 -14.15
CA HIS A 111 8.35 -7.27 -14.69
C HIS A 111 7.14 -7.18 -13.75
N SER A 112 6.59 -5.97 -13.69
CA SER A 112 5.43 -5.64 -12.88
C SER A 112 4.20 -5.36 -13.73
N LYS A 113 3.03 -5.68 -13.19
CA LYS A 113 1.72 -5.29 -13.74
C LYS A 113 0.84 -4.74 -12.64
N TYR A 114 0.09 -3.71 -13.00
CA TYR A 114 -1.01 -3.20 -12.19
C TYR A 114 -2.22 -4.12 -12.31
N SER A 115 -2.89 -4.39 -11.18
CA SER A 115 -4.04 -5.27 -11.13
C SER A 115 -5.00 -4.88 -10.01
N PHE A 116 -6.06 -5.67 -9.86
CA PHE A 116 -7.10 -5.50 -8.87
C PHE A 116 -7.29 -6.78 -8.07
N LEU A 117 -7.51 -6.62 -6.76
CA LEU A 117 -8.11 -7.66 -5.93
C LEU A 117 -9.62 -7.55 -6.08
N MET A 118 -10.27 -8.61 -6.55
CA MET A 118 -11.71 -8.63 -6.81
C MET A 118 -12.43 -9.59 -5.86
N ASP A 119 -13.70 -9.32 -5.62
CA ASP A 119 -14.60 -10.25 -4.95
C ASP A 119 -15.25 -11.21 -5.97
N GLN A 120 -16.10 -12.12 -5.48
CA GLN A 120 -16.77 -13.13 -6.31
C GLN A 120 -17.78 -12.56 -7.30
N ASP A 121 -18.25 -11.34 -7.07
CA ASP A 121 -19.18 -10.61 -7.93
C ASP A 121 -18.44 -9.66 -8.90
N ALA A 122 -17.12 -9.80 -9.03
CA ALA A 122 -16.21 -8.97 -9.80
C ALA A 122 -16.17 -7.50 -9.34
N GLY A 123 -16.54 -7.22 -8.08
CA GLY A 123 -16.34 -5.93 -7.42
C GLY A 123 -14.88 -5.73 -7.08
N ILE A 124 -14.35 -4.52 -7.32
CA ILE A 124 -12.97 -4.17 -6.96
C ILE A 124 -12.90 -3.91 -5.46
N GLN A 125 -12.09 -4.70 -4.75
CA GLN A 125 -11.81 -4.50 -3.32
C GLN A 125 -10.61 -3.58 -3.10
N ASP A 126 -9.54 -3.77 -3.86
CA ASP A 126 -8.36 -2.90 -3.86
C ASP A 126 -7.60 -3.00 -5.19
N ASP A 127 -6.71 -2.06 -5.44
CA ASP A 127 -5.76 -2.06 -6.54
C ASP A 127 -4.35 -2.33 -6.01
N LEU A 128 -3.50 -2.95 -6.84
CA LEU A 128 -2.19 -3.42 -6.42
C LEU A 128 -1.23 -3.58 -7.59
N ILE A 129 0.05 -3.75 -7.29
CA ILE A 129 1.08 -4.04 -8.30
C ILE A 129 1.64 -5.43 -8.04
N ILE A 130 1.66 -6.28 -9.06
CA ILE A 130 2.22 -7.63 -9.00
C ILE A 130 3.50 -7.67 -9.81
N THR A 131 4.59 -8.12 -9.19
CA THR A 131 5.91 -8.30 -9.83
C THR A 131 6.29 -9.77 -9.78
N LYS A 132 6.66 -10.35 -10.93
CA LYS A 132 7.20 -11.72 -10.97
C LYS A 132 8.66 -11.71 -10.51
N ILE A 133 8.96 -12.50 -9.49
CA ILE A 133 10.33 -12.71 -8.96
C ILE A 133 10.75 -14.17 -9.15
N ASN A 134 12.02 -14.51 -8.89
CA ASN A 134 12.54 -15.86 -9.14
C ASN A 134 11.75 -16.97 -8.44
N GLU A 135 11.30 -16.74 -7.21
CA GLU A 135 10.69 -17.76 -6.35
C GLU A 135 9.19 -17.52 -6.13
N GLY A 136 8.52 -16.74 -7.01
CA GLY A 136 7.11 -16.41 -6.88
C GLY A 136 6.78 -14.98 -7.27
N PHE A 137 6.07 -14.24 -6.39
CA PHE A 137 5.60 -12.88 -6.66
C PHE A 137 5.82 -11.94 -5.49
N LEU A 138 6.16 -10.70 -5.80
CA LEU A 138 6.07 -9.55 -4.90
C LEU A 138 4.81 -8.77 -5.26
N ILE A 139 3.96 -8.53 -4.28
CA ILE A 139 2.74 -7.73 -4.42
C ILE A 139 2.85 -6.49 -3.54
N ILE A 140 2.67 -5.31 -4.15
CA ILE A 140 2.60 -4.04 -3.41
C ILE A 140 1.13 -3.73 -3.15
N LEU A 141 0.77 -3.65 -1.87
CA LEU A 141 -0.57 -3.41 -1.36
C LEU A 141 -0.70 -1.99 -0.83
N ASN A 142 -1.89 -1.39 -0.96
CA ASN A 142 -2.17 -0.09 -0.40
C ASN A 142 -2.10 -0.09 1.14
N ALA A 143 -1.48 0.94 1.71
CA ALA A 143 -1.16 1.00 3.14
C ALA A 143 -2.38 0.81 4.06
N ALA A 144 -3.52 1.41 3.68
CA ALA A 144 -4.76 1.33 4.47
C ALA A 144 -5.43 -0.05 4.40
N CYS A 145 -5.18 -0.82 3.34
CA CYS A 145 -5.84 -2.08 3.03
C CYS A 145 -4.96 -3.31 3.27
N LYS A 146 -3.63 -3.14 3.36
CA LYS A 146 -2.65 -4.23 3.32
C LYS A 146 -2.91 -5.39 4.29
N ASP A 147 -3.36 -5.10 5.53
CA ASP A 147 -3.64 -6.14 6.52
C ASP A 147 -4.90 -6.95 6.15
N ASN A 148 -5.91 -6.27 5.60
CA ASN A 148 -7.14 -6.90 5.11
C ASN A 148 -6.88 -7.71 3.85
N ASP A 149 -6.13 -7.15 2.90
CA ASP A 149 -5.82 -7.82 1.63
C ASP A 149 -4.92 -9.04 1.85
N PHE A 150 -3.95 -8.93 2.75
CA PHE A 150 -3.14 -10.08 3.17
C PHE A 150 -4.02 -11.20 3.73
N LYS A 151 -5.00 -10.87 4.59
CA LYS A 151 -5.93 -11.85 5.15
C LYS A 151 -6.80 -12.49 4.06
N ILE A 152 -7.36 -11.70 3.15
CA ILE A 152 -8.18 -12.20 2.03
C ILE A 152 -7.35 -13.14 1.15
N LEU A 153 -6.14 -12.73 0.74
CA LEU A 153 -5.26 -13.55 -0.09
C LEU A 153 -4.89 -14.86 0.60
N LYS A 154 -4.62 -14.81 1.91
CA LYS A 154 -4.32 -16.01 2.70
C LYS A 154 -5.49 -16.98 2.75
N GLU A 155 -6.71 -16.48 2.93
CA GLU A 155 -7.94 -17.27 2.90
C GLU A 155 -8.19 -17.87 1.49
N LEU A 156 -8.06 -17.07 0.42
CA LEU A 156 -8.27 -17.52 -0.96
C LEU A 156 -7.25 -18.58 -1.42
N LEU A 157 -6.02 -18.48 -0.93
CA LEU A 157 -4.94 -19.43 -1.21
C LEU A 157 -4.90 -20.61 -0.23
N ASN A 158 -5.86 -20.71 0.71
CA ASN A 158 -6.01 -21.80 1.68
C ASN A 158 -4.74 -22.12 2.48
N ASP A 159 -3.97 -21.10 2.84
CA ASP A 159 -2.66 -21.24 3.53
C ASP A 159 -1.65 -22.18 2.81
N LYS A 160 -1.84 -22.43 1.51
CA LYS A 160 -1.05 -23.37 0.73
C LYS A 160 0.37 -22.90 0.48
N TYR A 161 0.59 -21.59 0.44
CA TYR A 161 1.84 -20.98 0.04
C TYR A 161 2.49 -20.22 1.21
N LYS A 162 3.83 -20.16 1.19
CA LYS A 162 4.55 -19.29 2.11
C LYS A 162 4.30 -17.82 1.71
N MET A 163 3.69 -17.06 2.60
CA MET A 163 3.39 -15.65 2.42
C MET A 163 4.08 -14.82 3.51
N VAL A 164 4.75 -13.75 3.13
CA VAL A 164 5.47 -12.86 4.04
C VAL A 164 5.12 -11.41 3.73
N LEU A 165 4.39 -10.76 4.62
CA LEU A 165 4.21 -9.31 4.57
C LEU A 165 5.42 -8.67 5.27
N ASP A 166 6.36 -8.12 4.47
CA ASP A 166 7.61 -7.57 4.98
C ASP A 166 7.42 -6.09 5.35
N GLU A 167 7.48 -5.79 6.64
CA GLU A 167 7.38 -4.44 7.18
C GLU A 167 8.75 -3.82 7.53
N ASN A 168 9.86 -4.55 7.28
CA ASN A 168 11.20 -4.10 7.64
C ASN A 168 11.97 -3.45 6.48
N ARG A 169 11.44 -3.54 5.26
CA ARG A 169 12.05 -2.94 4.07
C ARG A 169 11.52 -1.54 3.82
N SER A 170 12.44 -0.63 3.46
CA SER A 170 12.04 0.64 2.86
C SER A 170 11.58 0.44 1.42
N LEU A 171 10.57 1.20 1.01
CA LEU A 171 10.15 1.32 -0.38
C LEU A 171 10.22 2.79 -0.78
N ILE A 172 10.93 3.07 -1.86
CA ILE A 172 11.16 4.43 -2.35
C ILE A 172 10.63 4.54 -3.77
N ALA A 173 9.82 5.57 -4.04
CA ALA A 173 9.42 5.94 -5.38
C ALA A 173 10.24 7.14 -5.85
N ILE A 174 10.86 7.04 -7.04
CA ILE A 174 11.57 8.13 -7.71
C ILE A 174 10.73 8.54 -8.91
N GLN A 175 10.24 9.77 -8.92
CA GLN A 175 9.25 10.25 -9.87
C GLN A 175 9.69 11.55 -10.55
N GLY A 176 9.32 11.72 -11.81
CA GLY A 176 9.58 12.93 -12.58
C GLY A 176 10.40 12.69 -13.86
N PRO A 177 10.46 13.68 -14.79
CA PRO A 177 11.06 13.49 -16.11
C PRO A 177 12.57 13.19 -16.11
N LYS A 178 13.28 13.47 -15.01
CA LYS A 178 14.71 13.18 -14.86
C LYS A 178 15.01 11.95 -14.00
N SER A 179 14.00 11.18 -13.59
CA SER A 179 14.17 10.05 -12.66
C SER A 179 15.10 8.98 -13.18
N SER A 180 14.96 8.56 -14.45
CA SER A 180 15.84 7.56 -15.06
C SER A 180 17.29 8.06 -15.16
N GLN A 181 17.51 9.34 -15.47
CA GLN A 181 18.85 9.92 -15.53
C GLN A 181 19.54 9.86 -14.16
N ILE A 182 18.84 10.31 -13.09
CA ILE A 182 19.38 10.30 -11.73
C ILE A 182 19.62 8.86 -11.24
N LEU A 183 18.67 7.98 -11.53
CA LEU A 183 18.80 6.58 -11.08
C LEU A 183 19.97 5.86 -11.77
N ASN A 184 20.27 6.19 -13.04
CA ASN A 184 21.43 5.67 -13.76
C ASN A 184 22.78 6.06 -13.15
N GLU A 185 22.85 7.16 -12.39
CA GLU A 185 24.08 7.57 -11.69
C GLU A 185 24.35 6.68 -10.46
N VAL A 186 23.30 6.01 -9.93
CA VAL A 186 23.37 5.20 -8.72
C VAL A 186 23.27 3.71 -9.01
N ILE A 187 22.50 3.33 -10.01
CA ILE A 187 22.23 1.93 -10.40
C ILE A 187 22.53 1.74 -11.88
N ASN A 188 23.41 0.78 -12.21
CA ASN A 188 23.71 0.44 -13.59
C ASN A 188 22.52 -0.30 -14.25
N GLY A 189 22.27 -0.04 -15.54
CA GLY A 189 21.28 -0.76 -16.35
C GLY A 189 19.86 -0.21 -16.32
N VAL A 190 19.60 0.91 -15.65
CA VAL A 190 18.27 1.55 -15.61
C VAL A 190 17.82 2.08 -16.99
N LYS A 191 18.74 2.33 -17.90
CA LYS A 191 18.42 2.82 -19.26
C LYS A 191 17.64 1.82 -20.11
N ASP A 192 17.65 0.56 -19.71
CA ASP A 192 17.05 -0.56 -20.45
C ASP A 192 15.69 -0.97 -19.87
N LEU A 193 15.10 -0.18 -18.94
CA LEU A 193 13.82 -0.40 -18.29
C LEU A 193 12.67 0.34 -18.98
#